data_da3989a46113b91fcc39966d8913a517
#
_entry.id   da3989a46113b91fcc39966d8913a517
#
_cell.length_a   1.000
_cell.length_b   1.000
_cell.length_c   1.000
_cell.angle_alpha   90.00
_cell.angle_beta   90.00
_cell.angle_gamma   90.00
#
_symmetry.space_group_name_H-M   'P 1'
#
loop_
_entity.id
_entity.type
_entity.pdbx_description
1 polymer ?
#
loop_
_entity_poly.entity_id
_entity_poly.type
_entity_poly.pdbx_seq_one_letter_code
_entity_poly.pdbx_strand_id
1 'polypeptide(L)'
;MQRQSRITTLLLLAVMTCGVSLAQDTPQTEISRQITCKYEDALAIIEQQVDATKTFDDDARRIEVLVRAADLLWSHKEANARKAYSEAFALAKRHFKEKGEGLEQEGRLSIRGPDHRYVVINSIARHDVNWSKKLVAELLKEQEDEASSKPTKDAQQAERTAERLLTVATSLLSLDEAASLSFARSSLKFPATMFLTEFLYTASAHNKSAADQFYQEALAAYLNAPMERLLYLSAYPFGNNRDAGDMPGHTIYQVPTDFTPNPNLQRLFVQAILQRVQRFIDNPSDVTAGTRIPDPEEMWLALTRLEKQIHKSLPDLAPAVEVARNGVTARLSQESQRELRGRIGSDNPPSRTFDEQVESALKNPNVNTRDHRLTSAVLYSSKNESVDHVLQVVDKISDSNIRQPLLNWFFFDRSQRALKEQKFDDARRLATRVEELDQRAFLYSQIAKEALKRNADQTSAREMLEDIVDAAAKAPNTTVKARALLAVASLYTRIDMNRAVAVMAEAIECVNRIEHADFTRQFVIRKIEGKHFSMYASIVTSGYKPETVLAEIAAVDFDNMLNQASRFSDKSLRAITTLAIAERCLKSARSGSQKGATRPR
;
A
#
# COMPACT_ATOMS: atom_id res chain seq x y z
N MET A 1 47.70 49.80 -25.49
CA MET A 1 47.54 51.16 -26.09
C MET A 1 46.15 51.61 -25.72
N GLN A 2 46.03 52.53 -24.78
CA GLN A 2 45.77 53.98 -24.87
C GLN A 2 44.40 54.22 -25.56
N ARG A 3 43.47 55.03 -25.07
CA ARG A 3 43.35 56.10 -24.06
C ARG A 3 41.84 56.37 -23.89
N GLN A 4 41.32 56.49 -22.70
CA GLN A 4 40.75 57.70 -22.08
C GLN A 4 40.09 58.73 -23.01
N SER A 5 38.81 59.08 -22.68
CA SER A 5 38.45 60.49 -22.44
C SER A 5 37.08 60.60 -21.77
N ARG A 6 37.09 61.35 -20.69
CA ARG A 6 35.97 61.92 -19.93
C ARG A 6 35.32 63.01 -20.76
N ILE A 7 34.04 63.34 -20.53
CA ILE A 7 33.53 64.71 -20.42
C ILE A 7 32.21 64.69 -19.60
N THR A 8 32.21 65.57 -18.60
CA THR A 8 31.19 65.97 -17.64
C THR A 8 30.37 67.16 -18.22
N THR A 9 29.08 67.28 -17.88
CA THR A 9 28.34 68.57 -17.70
C THR A 9 26.89 68.22 -17.26
N LEU A 10 26.48 68.40 -16.05
CA LEU A 10 25.86 69.50 -15.27
C LEU A 10 24.44 69.90 -15.71
N LEU A 11 23.52 69.71 -14.73
CA LEU A 11 22.36 70.50 -14.25
C LEU A 11 21.19 70.82 -15.18
N LEU A 12 19.98 70.40 -14.75
CA LEU A 12 18.91 71.31 -14.37
C LEU A 12 17.80 70.59 -13.57
N LEU A 13 17.51 71.21 -12.38
CA LEU A 13 16.39 70.87 -11.50
C LEU A 13 15.04 71.14 -12.20
N ALA A 14 14.10 70.24 -12.08
CA ALA A 14 12.67 70.55 -12.10
C ALA A 14 11.98 69.66 -11.02
N VAL A 15 11.61 70.37 -9.95
CA VAL A 15 10.77 69.83 -8.87
C VAL A 15 9.35 69.72 -9.40
N MET A 16 8.85 68.50 -9.55
CA MET A 16 7.42 68.23 -9.56
C MET A 16 7.10 67.19 -8.47
N THR A 17 6.52 67.68 -7.41
CA THR A 17 5.86 66.91 -6.35
C THR A 17 4.66 66.19 -6.91
N CYS A 18 4.79 64.90 -7.17
CA CYS A 18 3.67 63.99 -7.29
C CYS A 18 3.67 63.07 -6.09
N GLY A 19 2.58 63.12 -5.32
CA GLY A 19 2.39 62.37 -4.10
C GLY A 19 2.53 60.85 -4.34
N VAL A 20 3.55 60.27 -3.74
CA VAL A 20 3.70 58.85 -3.57
C VAL A 20 2.78 58.48 -2.41
N SER A 21 1.58 57.92 -2.72
CA SER A 21 0.83 57.15 -1.76
C SER A 21 1.69 55.95 -1.40
N LEU A 22 2.32 55.98 -0.25
CA LEU A 22 2.86 54.83 0.43
C LEU A 22 1.67 53.91 0.72
N ALA A 23 1.43 52.94 -0.15
CA ALA A 23 0.70 51.74 0.25
C ALA A 23 1.49 51.14 1.42
N GLN A 24 1.02 51.38 2.61
CA GLN A 24 1.43 50.61 3.77
C GLN A 24 1.10 49.12 3.44
N ASP A 25 2.13 48.35 3.13
CA ASP A 25 2.11 46.91 3.31
C ASP A 25 1.78 46.68 4.78
N THR A 26 0.50 46.51 5.05
CA THR A 26 0.05 45.91 6.30
C THR A 26 0.67 44.53 6.34
N PRO A 27 1.55 44.24 7.32
CA PRO A 27 2.00 42.85 7.50
C PRO A 27 0.73 42.05 7.69
N GLN A 28 0.50 41.06 6.82
CA GLN A 28 -0.46 40.01 7.07
C GLN A 28 -0.05 39.41 8.41
N THR A 29 -0.71 39.85 9.46
CA THR A 29 -0.67 39.21 10.76
C THR A 29 -1.15 37.79 10.50
N GLU A 30 -0.22 36.82 10.45
CA GLU A 30 -0.54 35.44 10.69
C GLU A 30 -1.34 35.45 11.99
N ILE A 31 -2.66 35.39 11.84
CA ILE A 31 -3.55 35.12 12.95
C ILE A 31 -3.21 33.67 13.30
N SER A 32 -2.26 33.50 14.21
CA SER A 32 -2.07 32.28 14.97
C SER A 32 -3.39 32.08 15.74
N ARG A 33 -4.38 31.51 15.05
CA ARG A 33 -5.62 31.07 15.71
C ARG A 33 -5.20 30.03 16.73
N GLN A 34 -5.19 30.45 17.98
CA GLN A 34 -4.98 29.55 19.11
C GLN A 34 -6.02 28.44 18.99
N ILE A 35 -5.53 27.20 18.89
CA ILE A 35 -6.37 26.01 18.96
C ILE A 35 -7.09 26.10 20.32
N THR A 36 -8.41 26.25 20.30
CA THR A 36 -9.24 26.41 21.50
C THR A 36 -9.38 25.11 22.29
N CYS A 37 -8.90 24.02 21.74
CA CYS A 37 -8.95 22.70 22.35
C CYS A 37 -8.07 22.61 23.62
N LYS A 38 -8.66 22.16 24.72
CA LYS A 38 -7.94 21.84 25.94
C LYS A 38 -7.57 20.36 25.97
N TYR A 39 -6.38 20.09 26.47
CA TYR A 39 -5.84 18.74 26.60
C TYR A 39 -6.78 17.79 27.37
N GLU A 40 -7.31 18.24 28.51
CA GLU A 40 -8.22 17.46 29.36
C GLU A 40 -9.55 17.12 28.63
N ASP A 41 -10.06 18.05 27.84
CA ASP A 41 -11.27 17.86 27.05
C ASP A 41 -11.05 16.78 26.00
N ALA A 42 -9.87 16.76 25.36
CA ALA A 42 -9.52 15.73 24.39
C ALA A 42 -9.46 14.32 25.04
N LEU A 43 -8.89 14.20 26.24
CA LEU A 43 -8.87 12.92 26.96
C LEU A 43 -10.28 12.47 27.36
N ALA A 44 -11.13 13.39 27.85
CA ALA A 44 -12.50 13.08 28.19
C ALA A 44 -13.31 12.62 26.96
N ILE A 45 -13.11 13.27 25.81
CA ILE A 45 -13.72 12.87 24.53
C ILE A 45 -13.30 11.44 24.15
N ILE A 46 -12.01 11.10 24.28
CA ILE A 46 -11.53 9.74 23.95
C ILE A 46 -12.18 8.70 24.87
N GLU A 47 -12.25 8.93 26.17
CA GLU A 47 -12.91 8.03 27.11
C GLU A 47 -14.41 7.87 26.80
N GLN A 48 -15.09 8.96 26.44
CA GLN A 48 -16.48 8.91 26.02
C GLN A 48 -16.66 8.03 24.76
N GLN A 49 -15.71 8.05 23.82
CA GLN A 49 -15.80 7.15 22.64
C GLN A 49 -15.61 5.68 23.03
N VAL A 50 -14.75 5.36 24.01
CA VAL A 50 -14.65 4.00 24.56
C VAL A 50 -16.01 3.53 25.08
N ASP A 51 -16.69 4.36 25.87
CA ASP A 51 -18.02 4.01 26.39
C ASP A 51 -19.08 3.90 25.29
N ALA A 52 -19.03 4.76 24.28
CA ALA A 52 -19.95 4.73 23.15
C ALA A 52 -19.88 3.41 22.36
N THR A 53 -18.72 2.75 22.34
CA THR A 53 -18.56 1.45 21.64
C THR A 53 -19.51 0.37 22.15
N LYS A 54 -19.97 0.45 23.40
CA LYS A 54 -20.92 -0.51 23.99
C LYS A 54 -22.27 -0.55 23.26
N THR A 55 -22.57 0.49 22.48
CA THR A 55 -23.81 0.62 21.70
C THR A 55 -23.65 0.19 20.24
N PHE A 56 -22.48 -0.33 19.85
CA PHE A 56 -22.22 -0.74 18.47
C PHE A 56 -22.69 -2.18 18.24
N ASP A 57 -23.33 -2.40 17.11
CA ASP A 57 -23.85 -3.71 16.72
C ASP A 57 -22.77 -4.54 15.98
N ASP A 58 -21.69 -3.89 15.48
CA ASP A 58 -20.60 -4.52 14.75
C ASP A 58 -19.34 -4.63 15.62
N ASP A 59 -18.98 -5.86 15.98
CA ASP A 59 -17.80 -6.14 16.79
C ASP A 59 -16.50 -5.70 16.12
N ALA A 60 -16.36 -5.81 14.79
CA ALA A 60 -15.15 -5.39 14.09
C ALA A 60 -14.93 -3.88 14.19
N ARG A 61 -15.99 -3.11 14.02
CA ARG A 61 -15.98 -1.65 14.23
C ARG A 61 -15.73 -1.26 15.67
N ARG A 62 -16.32 -2.01 16.61
CA ARG A 62 -16.06 -1.81 18.04
C ARG A 62 -14.59 -2.02 18.38
N ILE A 63 -13.97 -3.09 17.88
CA ILE A 63 -12.55 -3.38 18.06
C ILE A 63 -11.68 -2.24 17.50
N GLU A 64 -11.97 -1.75 16.29
CA GLU A 64 -11.25 -0.65 15.66
C GLU A 64 -11.22 0.61 16.52
N VAL A 65 -12.39 1.02 17.05
CA VAL A 65 -12.52 2.20 17.91
C VAL A 65 -11.80 2.01 19.24
N LEU A 66 -11.94 0.83 19.87
CA LEU A 66 -11.27 0.52 21.14
C LEU A 66 -9.75 0.54 21.02
N VAL A 67 -9.20 -0.05 19.94
CA VAL A 67 -7.76 -0.06 19.66
C VAL A 67 -7.25 1.36 19.48
N ARG A 68 -7.93 2.17 18.66
CA ARG A 68 -7.52 3.55 18.41
C ARG A 68 -7.58 4.42 19.67
N ALA A 69 -8.64 4.27 20.46
CA ALA A 69 -8.77 4.98 21.73
C ALA A 69 -7.68 4.57 22.72
N ALA A 70 -7.37 3.27 22.82
CA ALA A 70 -6.32 2.74 23.66
C ALA A 70 -4.93 3.27 23.27
N ASP A 71 -4.61 3.32 21.97
CA ASP A 71 -3.38 3.94 21.45
C ASP A 71 -3.23 5.39 21.93
N LEU A 72 -4.31 6.17 21.85
CA LEU A 72 -4.31 7.57 22.25
C LEU A 72 -4.20 7.75 23.77
N LEU A 73 -4.80 6.86 24.54
CA LEU A 73 -4.77 6.91 26.02
C LEU A 73 -3.46 6.41 26.60
N TRP A 74 -2.68 5.59 25.90
CA TRP A 74 -1.55 4.86 26.47
C TRP A 74 -0.56 5.75 27.23
N SER A 75 -0.10 6.82 26.62
CA SER A 75 0.88 7.73 27.24
C SER A 75 0.30 8.70 28.26
N HIS A 76 -1.02 8.64 28.53
CA HIS A 76 -1.73 9.61 29.37
C HIS A 76 -2.50 8.94 30.50
N LYS A 77 -3.17 7.83 30.20
CA LYS A 77 -4.02 7.05 31.10
C LYS A 77 -3.83 5.55 30.83
N GLU A 78 -2.62 5.04 31.12
CA GLU A 78 -2.24 3.66 30.77
C GLU A 78 -3.21 2.60 31.29
N ALA A 79 -3.72 2.74 32.52
CA ALA A 79 -4.67 1.79 33.08
C ALA A 79 -5.97 1.68 32.23
N ASN A 80 -6.48 2.81 31.74
CA ASN A 80 -7.66 2.85 30.88
C ASN A 80 -7.35 2.31 29.48
N ALA A 81 -6.16 2.60 28.95
CA ALA A 81 -5.68 2.03 27.69
C ALA A 81 -5.59 0.51 27.77
N ARG A 82 -4.98 -0.04 28.82
CA ARG A 82 -4.89 -1.49 29.05
C ARG A 82 -6.26 -2.15 29.14
N LYS A 83 -7.23 -1.50 29.81
CA LYS A 83 -8.61 -2.00 29.88
C LYS A 83 -9.26 -2.04 28.49
N ALA A 84 -9.12 -0.98 27.69
CA ALA A 84 -9.69 -0.91 26.35
C ALA A 84 -9.05 -1.95 25.41
N TYR A 85 -7.73 -2.16 25.47
CA TYR A 85 -7.05 -3.22 24.71
C TYR A 85 -7.50 -4.62 25.14
N SER A 86 -7.65 -4.87 26.45
CA SER A 86 -8.12 -6.18 26.95
C SER A 86 -9.54 -6.48 26.46
N GLU A 87 -10.41 -5.46 26.45
CA GLU A 87 -11.76 -5.57 25.90
C GLU A 87 -11.73 -5.83 24.39
N ALA A 88 -10.91 -5.07 23.65
CA ALA A 88 -10.74 -5.25 22.20
C ALA A 88 -10.24 -6.65 21.86
N PHE A 89 -9.28 -7.19 22.63
CA PHE A 89 -8.74 -8.53 22.39
C PHE A 89 -9.75 -9.63 22.67
N ALA A 90 -10.51 -9.51 23.77
CA ALA A 90 -11.60 -10.45 24.08
C ALA A 90 -12.68 -10.46 22.99
N LEU A 91 -13.07 -9.27 22.49
CA LEU A 91 -13.99 -9.14 21.37
C LEU A 91 -13.43 -9.75 20.09
N ALA A 92 -12.15 -9.52 19.79
CA ALA A 92 -11.48 -10.06 18.60
C ALA A 92 -11.42 -11.60 18.62
N LYS A 93 -11.17 -12.20 19.79
CA LYS A 93 -11.23 -13.67 19.97
C LYS A 93 -12.63 -14.21 19.71
N ARG A 94 -13.66 -13.56 20.27
CA ARG A 94 -15.06 -13.94 20.04
C ARG A 94 -15.44 -13.81 18.57
N HIS A 95 -15.15 -12.66 17.95
CA HIS A 95 -15.43 -12.40 16.53
C HIS A 95 -14.78 -13.44 15.62
N PHE A 96 -13.50 -13.77 15.88
CA PHE A 96 -12.80 -14.78 15.10
C PHE A 96 -13.42 -16.18 15.26
N LYS A 97 -13.85 -16.54 16.45
CA LYS A 97 -14.53 -17.83 16.70
C LYS A 97 -15.87 -17.93 15.98
N GLU A 98 -16.61 -16.82 15.87
CA GLU A 98 -17.95 -16.80 15.27
C GLU A 98 -17.91 -16.62 13.74
N LYS A 99 -17.04 -15.76 13.23
CA LYS A 99 -17.03 -15.33 11.82
C LYS A 99 -15.72 -15.64 11.07
N GLY A 100 -14.66 -16.02 11.78
CA GLY A 100 -13.34 -16.18 11.19
C GLY A 100 -12.77 -14.84 10.70
N GLU A 101 -12.05 -14.86 9.56
CA GLU A 101 -11.47 -13.66 8.94
C GLU A 101 -12.43 -12.94 7.99
N GLY A 102 -13.64 -13.42 7.79
CA GLY A 102 -14.52 -12.89 6.76
C GLY A 102 -13.93 -13.03 5.34
N LEU A 103 -14.75 -13.37 4.40
CA LEU A 103 -14.39 -13.44 2.98
C LEU A 103 -15.29 -12.46 2.24
N GLU A 104 -14.68 -11.41 1.69
CA GLU A 104 -15.35 -10.56 0.73
C GLU A 104 -15.02 -11.06 -0.68
N GLN A 105 -16.03 -11.41 -1.44
CA GLN A 105 -15.87 -11.75 -2.85
C GLN A 105 -16.05 -10.51 -3.70
N GLU A 106 -14.99 -10.09 -4.38
CA GLU A 106 -15.05 -9.07 -5.40
C GLU A 106 -14.76 -9.72 -6.77
N GLY A 107 -15.82 -10.18 -7.42
CA GLY A 107 -15.71 -10.96 -8.66
C GLY A 107 -15.05 -12.32 -8.43
N ARG A 108 -13.89 -12.57 -9.08
CA ARG A 108 -13.07 -13.78 -8.88
C ARG A 108 -12.02 -13.64 -7.77
N LEU A 109 -11.87 -12.43 -7.21
CA LEU A 109 -10.93 -12.18 -6.12
C LEU A 109 -11.64 -12.38 -4.78
N SER A 110 -11.10 -13.26 -3.96
CA SER A 110 -11.52 -13.40 -2.57
C SER A 110 -10.57 -12.55 -1.72
N ILE A 111 -11.05 -11.42 -1.25
CA ILE A 111 -10.31 -10.55 -0.32
C ILE A 111 -10.74 -10.96 1.09
N ARG A 112 -9.75 -11.35 1.89
CA ARG A 112 -10.00 -11.68 3.29
C ARG A 112 -9.90 -10.45 4.15
N GLY A 113 -10.79 -10.34 5.11
CA GLY A 113 -10.72 -9.33 6.15
C GLY A 113 -9.52 -9.58 7.09
N PRO A 114 -9.13 -8.57 7.88
CA PRO A 114 -8.04 -8.69 8.82
C PRO A 114 -8.41 -9.64 9.97
N ASP A 115 -7.43 -10.37 10.49
CA ASP A 115 -7.56 -11.03 11.79
C ASP A 115 -7.44 -10.00 12.90
N HIS A 116 -8.56 -9.58 13.46
CA HIS A 116 -8.63 -8.55 14.47
C HIS A 116 -7.82 -8.87 15.74
N ARG A 117 -7.55 -10.16 16.06
CA ARG A 117 -6.71 -10.55 17.20
C ARG A 117 -5.28 -10.03 16.99
N TYR A 118 -4.73 -10.22 15.79
CA TYR A 118 -3.40 -9.73 15.44
C TYR A 118 -3.35 -8.21 15.18
N VAL A 119 -4.46 -7.59 14.78
CA VAL A 119 -4.57 -6.12 14.74
C VAL A 119 -4.40 -5.54 16.15
N VAL A 120 -5.08 -6.10 17.15
CA VAL A 120 -4.95 -5.68 18.56
C VAL A 120 -3.53 -5.94 19.08
N ILE A 121 -2.98 -7.14 18.84
CA ILE A 121 -1.62 -7.50 19.26
C ILE A 121 -0.59 -6.56 18.67
N ASN A 122 -0.70 -6.24 17.37
CA ASN A 122 0.21 -5.33 16.68
C ASN A 122 0.17 -3.91 17.28
N SER A 123 -1.01 -3.44 17.68
CA SER A 123 -1.14 -2.16 18.38
C SER A 123 -0.51 -2.20 19.77
N ILE A 124 -0.79 -3.23 20.57
CA ILE A 124 -0.18 -3.44 21.90
C ILE A 124 1.35 -3.52 21.78
N ALA A 125 1.88 -4.19 20.76
CA ALA A 125 3.31 -4.39 20.58
C ALA A 125 4.10 -3.07 20.49
N ARG A 126 3.48 -1.99 19.99
CA ARG A 126 4.08 -0.65 19.94
C ARG A 126 4.26 -0.01 21.31
N HIS A 127 3.58 -0.52 22.32
CA HIS A 127 3.56 0.02 23.68
C HIS A 127 4.14 -0.94 24.73
N ASP A 128 3.79 -2.24 24.63
CA ASP A 128 4.20 -3.28 25.56
C ASP A 128 4.49 -4.59 24.81
N VAL A 129 5.73 -4.76 24.39
CA VAL A 129 6.22 -5.94 23.66
C VAL A 129 6.03 -7.22 24.47
N ASN A 130 6.21 -7.17 25.79
CA ASN A 130 6.10 -8.37 26.64
C ASN A 130 4.65 -8.85 26.74
N TRP A 131 3.72 -7.91 26.80
CA TRP A 131 2.29 -8.25 26.78
C TRP A 131 1.91 -8.84 25.43
N SER A 132 2.31 -8.23 24.31
CA SER A 132 2.04 -8.78 22.98
C SER A 132 2.58 -10.20 22.78
N LYS A 133 3.80 -10.49 23.27
CA LYS A 133 4.38 -11.85 23.25
C LYS A 133 3.53 -12.86 24.02
N LYS A 134 3.00 -12.47 25.18
CA LYS A 134 2.10 -13.34 25.98
C LYS A 134 0.82 -13.66 25.21
N LEU A 135 0.21 -12.64 24.58
CA LEU A 135 -1.02 -12.84 23.79
C LEU A 135 -0.78 -13.71 22.54
N VAL A 136 0.35 -13.54 21.86
CA VAL A 136 0.72 -14.43 20.75
C VAL A 136 0.92 -15.87 21.24
N ALA A 137 1.64 -16.07 22.35
CA ALA A 137 1.83 -17.41 22.91
C ALA A 137 0.51 -18.08 23.30
N GLU A 138 -0.46 -17.32 23.84
CA GLU A 138 -1.81 -17.78 24.13
C GLU A 138 -2.52 -18.25 22.85
N LEU A 139 -2.52 -17.43 21.78
CA LEU A 139 -3.15 -17.78 20.52
C LEU A 139 -2.52 -19.01 19.84
N LEU A 140 -1.18 -19.14 19.87
CA LEU A 140 -0.48 -20.29 19.30
C LEU A 140 -0.80 -21.57 20.07
N LYS A 141 -0.89 -21.51 21.39
CA LYS A 141 -1.29 -22.65 22.23
C LYS A 141 -2.74 -23.06 21.94
N GLU A 142 -3.68 -22.11 21.84
CA GLU A 142 -5.07 -22.40 21.46
C GLU A 142 -5.14 -23.12 20.10
N GLN A 143 -4.33 -22.69 19.13
CA GLN A 143 -4.25 -23.35 17.81
C GLN A 143 -3.67 -24.76 17.87
N GLU A 144 -2.66 -25.01 18.71
CA GLU A 144 -2.09 -26.34 18.93
C GLU A 144 -3.12 -27.29 19.58
N ASP A 145 -3.86 -26.80 20.56
CA ASP A 145 -4.90 -27.56 21.26
C ASP A 145 -6.07 -27.91 20.30
N GLU A 146 -6.49 -26.96 19.45
CA GLU A 146 -7.51 -27.20 18.42
C GLU A 146 -7.05 -28.18 17.33
N ALA A 147 -5.80 -28.05 16.86
CA ALA A 147 -5.22 -28.95 15.87
C ALA A 147 -5.09 -30.39 16.39
N SER A 148 -4.88 -30.56 17.69
CA SER A 148 -4.82 -31.87 18.34
C SER A 148 -6.19 -32.55 18.39
N SER A 149 -7.27 -31.77 18.44
CA SER A 149 -8.65 -32.26 18.51
C SER A 149 -9.30 -32.51 17.14
N LYS A 150 -8.78 -31.87 16.07
CA LYS A 150 -9.27 -32.02 14.68
C LYS A 150 -8.11 -32.20 13.71
N PRO A 151 -7.88 -33.38 13.15
CA PRO A 151 -6.70 -33.71 12.35
C PRO A 151 -6.65 -33.05 10.95
N THR A 152 -7.65 -32.32 10.52
CA THR A 152 -7.58 -31.51 9.29
C THR A 152 -6.75 -30.26 9.53
N LYS A 153 -5.43 -30.41 9.45
CA LYS A 153 -4.51 -29.26 9.41
C LYS A 153 -4.82 -28.41 8.17
N ASP A 154 -5.47 -27.29 8.37
CA ASP A 154 -5.63 -26.31 7.32
C ASP A 154 -4.25 -25.66 7.04
N ALA A 155 -3.57 -26.14 5.99
CA ALA A 155 -2.27 -25.63 5.57
C ALA A 155 -2.31 -24.10 5.34
N GLN A 156 -3.44 -23.57 4.88
CA GLN A 156 -3.65 -22.14 4.74
C GLN A 156 -3.66 -21.41 6.07
N GLN A 157 -4.16 -22.03 7.15
CA GLN A 157 -4.17 -21.42 8.47
C GLN A 157 -2.75 -21.28 9.02
N ALA A 158 -1.89 -22.27 8.78
CA ALA A 158 -0.48 -22.23 9.15
C ALA A 158 0.28 -21.13 8.40
N GLU A 159 0.07 -20.97 7.08
CA GLU A 159 0.63 -19.88 6.28
C GLU A 159 0.20 -18.51 6.81
N ARG A 160 -1.07 -18.34 7.11
CA ARG A 160 -1.61 -17.09 7.67
C ARG A 160 -0.99 -16.73 9.02
N THR A 161 -0.74 -17.72 9.85
CA THR A 161 -0.07 -17.50 11.14
C THR A 161 1.35 -16.97 10.92
N ALA A 162 2.11 -17.54 9.95
CA ALA A 162 3.41 -17.01 9.57
C ALA A 162 3.34 -15.56 9.09
N GLU A 163 2.39 -15.24 8.20
CA GLU A 163 2.19 -13.89 7.66
C GLU A 163 1.88 -12.86 8.75
N ARG A 164 1.02 -13.21 9.70
CA ARG A 164 0.67 -12.35 10.84
C ARG A 164 1.84 -12.08 11.76
N LEU A 165 2.62 -13.13 12.09
CA LEU A 165 3.82 -12.99 12.91
C LEU A 165 4.86 -12.09 12.23
N LEU A 166 5.04 -12.23 10.91
CA LEU A 166 5.94 -11.39 10.12
C LEU A 166 5.42 -9.94 10.02
N THR A 167 4.11 -9.72 9.93
CA THR A 167 3.51 -8.38 9.98
C THR A 167 3.78 -7.68 11.31
N VAL A 168 3.59 -8.39 12.44
CA VAL A 168 3.96 -7.86 13.77
C VAL A 168 5.45 -7.58 13.84
N ALA A 169 6.29 -8.50 13.36
CA ALA A 169 7.73 -8.32 13.31
C ALA A 169 8.13 -7.07 12.53
N THR A 170 7.58 -6.88 11.33
CA THR A 170 7.85 -5.70 10.48
C THR A 170 7.48 -4.40 11.18
N SER A 171 6.35 -4.35 11.87
CA SER A 171 5.91 -3.15 12.59
C SER A 171 6.80 -2.76 13.78
N LEU A 172 7.53 -3.72 14.32
CA LEU A 172 8.44 -3.52 15.46
C LEU A 172 9.87 -3.15 15.06
N LEU A 173 10.26 -3.31 13.80
CA LEU A 173 11.65 -3.09 13.37
C LEU A 173 12.23 -1.75 13.79
N SER A 174 11.45 -0.67 13.68
CA SER A 174 11.89 0.68 14.06
C SER A 174 11.80 0.97 15.57
N LEU A 175 11.15 0.11 16.35
CA LEU A 175 10.86 0.31 17.78
C LEU A 175 11.73 -0.59 18.66
N ASP A 176 11.81 -1.86 18.32
CA ASP A 176 12.54 -2.90 19.05
C ASP A 176 12.97 -4.03 18.09
N GLU A 177 14.19 -3.93 17.56
CA GLU A 177 14.76 -4.92 16.63
C GLU A 177 14.81 -6.33 17.24
N ALA A 178 15.16 -6.46 18.52
CA ALA A 178 15.25 -7.76 19.18
C ALA A 178 13.88 -8.45 19.30
N ALA A 179 12.84 -7.66 19.62
CA ALA A 179 11.47 -8.15 19.63
C ALA A 179 10.99 -8.51 18.22
N SER A 180 11.26 -7.66 17.23
CA SER A 180 10.96 -7.92 15.83
C SER A 180 11.53 -9.27 15.38
N LEU A 181 12.82 -9.50 15.56
CA LEU A 181 13.47 -10.76 15.22
C LEU A 181 12.93 -11.95 16.02
N SER A 182 12.50 -11.74 17.28
CA SER A 182 11.85 -12.80 18.07
C SER A 182 10.52 -13.26 17.46
N PHE A 183 9.68 -12.33 16.98
CA PHE A 183 8.45 -12.67 16.26
C PHE A 183 8.74 -13.31 14.90
N ALA A 184 9.72 -12.79 14.17
CA ALA A 184 10.14 -13.39 12.90
C ALA A 184 10.64 -14.83 13.08
N ARG A 185 11.44 -15.14 14.13
CA ARG A 185 11.84 -16.51 14.46
C ARG A 185 10.66 -17.41 14.80
N SER A 186 9.64 -16.87 15.46
CA SER A 186 8.42 -17.63 15.73
C SER A 186 7.68 -18.04 14.47
N SER A 187 7.78 -17.27 13.38
CA SER A 187 7.18 -17.60 12.09
C SER A 187 7.85 -18.79 11.40
N LEU A 188 9.13 -19.08 11.72
CA LEU A 188 9.86 -20.21 11.11
C LEU A 188 9.32 -21.60 11.47
N LYS A 189 8.43 -21.68 12.46
CA LYS A 189 7.69 -22.91 12.80
C LYS A 189 6.58 -23.24 11.81
N PHE A 190 6.24 -22.29 10.95
CA PHE A 190 5.15 -22.35 9.97
C PHE A 190 5.69 -22.33 8.54
N PRO A 191 4.88 -22.66 7.52
CA PRO A 191 5.33 -22.63 6.13
C PRO A 191 5.83 -21.24 5.72
N ALA A 192 6.93 -21.19 4.96
CA ALA A 192 7.41 -19.94 4.37
C ALA A 192 6.38 -19.34 3.42
N THR A 193 6.28 -18.02 3.42
CA THR A 193 5.44 -17.23 2.52
C THR A 193 6.25 -16.05 1.96
N MET A 194 5.66 -15.33 1.00
CA MET A 194 6.29 -14.13 0.43
C MET A 194 6.57 -13.03 1.48
N PHE A 195 5.81 -12.97 2.57
CA PHE A 195 6.03 -12.03 3.67
C PHE A 195 7.39 -12.21 4.36
N LEU A 196 7.96 -13.41 4.30
CA LEU A 196 9.32 -13.64 4.80
C LEU A 196 10.36 -12.88 4.00
N THR A 197 10.23 -12.85 2.67
CA THR A 197 11.13 -12.09 1.80
C THR A 197 10.93 -10.58 1.99
N GLU A 198 9.70 -10.12 2.12
CA GLU A 198 9.38 -8.71 2.42
C GLU A 198 9.99 -8.28 3.75
N PHE A 199 9.84 -9.09 4.80
CA PHE A 199 10.45 -8.85 6.09
C PHE A 199 11.97 -8.76 6.01
N LEU A 200 12.63 -9.69 5.31
CA LEU A 200 14.08 -9.70 5.14
C LEU A 200 14.59 -8.41 4.48
N TYR A 201 13.94 -7.92 3.42
CA TYR A 201 14.31 -6.65 2.80
C TYR A 201 14.08 -5.46 3.72
N THR A 202 12.95 -5.42 4.42
CA THR A 202 12.64 -4.35 5.37
C THR A 202 13.65 -4.36 6.53
N ALA A 203 13.96 -5.54 7.08
CA ALA A 203 14.96 -5.71 8.13
C ALA A 203 16.36 -5.29 7.65
N SER A 204 16.72 -5.62 6.40
CA SER A 204 18.04 -5.26 5.87
C SER A 204 18.23 -3.75 5.69
N ALA A 205 17.16 -3.00 5.46
CA ALA A 205 17.20 -1.54 5.43
C ALA A 205 17.45 -0.93 6.82
N HIS A 206 17.14 -1.66 7.91
CA HIS A 206 17.44 -1.25 9.29
C HIS A 206 18.80 -1.75 9.76
N ASN A 207 19.03 -3.06 9.61
CA ASN A 207 20.25 -3.74 10.06
C ASN A 207 20.52 -4.95 9.16
N LYS A 208 21.38 -4.74 8.16
CA LYS A 208 21.72 -5.79 7.18
C LYS A 208 22.35 -7.01 7.81
N SER A 209 23.21 -6.84 8.82
CA SER A 209 23.88 -7.96 9.49
C SER A 209 22.89 -8.86 10.22
N ALA A 210 21.95 -8.27 10.95
CA ALA A 210 20.90 -9.01 11.65
C ALA A 210 19.94 -9.71 10.65
N ALA A 211 19.60 -9.05 9.53
CA ALA A 211 18.79 -9.64 8.48
C ALA A 211 19.50 -10.82 7.79
N ASP A 212 20.80 -10.69 7.51
CA ASP A 212 21.62 -11.76 6.91
C ASP A 212 21.74 -12.97 7.87
N GLN A 213 21.87 -12.73 9.17
CA GLN A 213 21.86 -13.79 10.18
C GLN A 213 20.50 -14.48 10.26
N PHE A 214 19.42 -13.72 10.31
CA PHE A 214 18.06 -14.28 10.31
C PHE A 214 17.75 -15.06 9.01
N TYR A 215 18.28 -14.61 7.86
CA TYR A 215 18.20 -15.37 6.62
C TYR A 215 18.84 -16.76 6.74
N GLN A 216 20.00 -16.88 7.37
CA GLN A 216 20.65 -18.18 7.59
C GLN A 216 19.81 -19.09 8.49
N GLU A 217 19.21 -18.53 9.55
CA GLU A 217 18.28 -19.26 10.42
C GLU A 217 17.06 -19.76 9.64
N ALA A 218 16.49 -18.90 8.79
CA ALA A 218 15.36 -19.26 7.92
C ALA A 218 15.74 -20.34 6.88
N LEU A 219 16.91 -20.23 6.26
CA LEU A 219 17.41 -21.23 5.31
C LEU A 219 17.56 -22.60 5.97
N ALA A 220 18.11 -22.65 7.19
CA ALA A 220 18.24 -23.86 7.96
C ALA A 220 16.87 -24.47 8.34
N ALA A 221 15.91 -23.63 8.74
CA ALA A 221 14.55 -24.06 9.10
C ALA A 221 13.80 -24.69 7.92
N TYR A 222 13.98 -24.17 6.72
CA TYR A 222 13.25 -24.63 5.52
C TYR A 222 14.03 -25.59 4.62
N LEU A 223 15.23 -26.02 5.01
CA LEU A 223 16.07 -26.93 4.21
C LEU A 223 15.37 -28.24 3.83
N ASN A 224 14.49 -28.74 4.70
CA ASN A 224 13.71 -29.96 4.49
C ASN A 224 12.24 -29.70 4.10
N ALA A 225 11.85 -28.46 3.89
CA ALA A 225 10.52 -28.09 3.45
C ALA A 225 10.32 -28.42 1.95
N PRO A 226 9.10 -28.44 1.42
CA PRO A 226 8.85 -28.51 -0.01
C PRO A 226 9.66 -27.45 -0.76
N MET A 227 10.14 -27.76 -1.98
CA MET A 227 10.98 -26.86 -2.78
C MET A 227 10.32 -25.49 -2.96
N GLU A 228 9.00 -25.43 -3.19
CA GLU A 228 8.23 -24.19 -3.29
C GLU A 228 8.48 -23.27 -2.09
N ARG A 229 8.55 -23.82 -0.87
CA ARG A 229 8.75 -23.04 0.37
C ARG A 229 10.17 -22.50 0.49
N LEU A 230 11.15 -23.31 0.11
CA LEU A 230 12.55 -22.89 0.09
C LEU A 230 12.78 -21.77 -0.93
N LEU A 231 12.05 -21.78 -2.05
CA LEU A 231 12.17 -20.79 -3.11
C LEU A 231 11.68 -19.38 -2.71
N TYR A 232 10.88 -19.22 -1.67
CA TYR A 232 10.59 -17.88 -1.12
C TYR A 232 11.85 -17.17 -0.59
N LEU A 233 12.90 -17.91 -0.24
CA LEU A 233 14.18 -17.35 0.17
C LEU A 233 15.10 -16.97 -1.00
N SER A 234 14.76 -17.33 -2.25
CA SER A 234 15.63 -17.12 -3.42
C SER A 234 15.88 -15.66 -3.75
N ALA A 235 14.93 -14.77 -3.49
CA ALA A 235 15.01 -13.38 -3.91
C ALA A 235 16.03 -12.57 -3.11
N TYR A 236 16.08 -12.74 -1.79
CA TYR A 236 16.88 -11.91 -0.89
C TYR A 236 18.40 -11.97 -1.20
N PRO A 237 19.07 -13.15 -1.33
CA PRO A 237 20.50 -13.18 -1.55
C PRO A 237 20.92 -12.59 -2.89
N PHE A 238 20.04 -12.57 -3.89
CA PHE A 238 20.33 -12.05 -5.23
C PHE A 238 19.83 -10.62 -5.48
N GLY A 239 19.07 -10.05 -4.56
CA GLY A 239 18.51 -8.72 -4.73
C GLY A 239 17.45 -8.65 -5.84
N ASN A 240 16.60 -9.65 -5.94
CA ASN A 240 15.57 -9.72 -6.99
C ASN A 240 14.25 -9.10 -6.52
N ASN A 241 13.71 -8.18 -7.33
CA ASN A 241 12.32 -7.74 -7.19
C ASN A 241 11.36 -8.85 -7.67
N ARG A 242 10.18 -8.87 -7.09
CA ARG A 242 9.08 -9.69 -7.59
C ARG A 242 7.87 -8.80 -7.85
N ASP A 243 7.55 -8.62 -9.10
CA ASP A 243 6.31 -7.96 -9.50
C ASP A 243 5.12 -8.91 -9.26
N ALA A 244 3.96 -8.32 -8.99
CA ALA A 244 2.73 -9.07 -8.72
C ALA A 244 2.10 -9.64 -10.00
N GLY A 245 2.88 -10.36 -10.82
CA GLY A 245 2.41 -11.11 -11.99
C GLY A 245 1.45 -10.32 -12.89
N ASP A 246 0.17 -10.71 -12.88
CA ASP A 246 -0.85 -10.16 -13.77
C ASP A 246 -1.39 -8.77 -13.39
N MET A 247 -0.85 -8.12 -12.36
CA MET A 247 -1.27 -6.77 -11.94
C MET A 247 -0.15 -5.74 -12.17
N PRO A 248 -0.21 -4.95 -13.26
CA PRO A 248 0.79 -3.91 -13.55
C PRO A 248 0.86 -2.88 -12.42
N GLY A 249 2.08 -2.59 -11.98
CA GLY A 249 2.33 -1.58 -10.96
C GLY A 249 2.22 -2.05 -9.52
N HIS A 250 1.93 -3.33 -9.26
CA HIS A 250 2.03 -3.94 -7.95
C HIS A 250 3.32 -4.73 -7.82
N THR A 251 4.21 -4.25 -6.98
CA THR A 251 5.37 -5.01 -6.50
C THR A 251 4.98 -5.65 -5.18
N ILE A 252 5.11 -6.97 -5.06
CA ILE A 252 4.80 -7.70 -3.81
C ILE A 252 5.77 -7.26 -2.72
N TYR A 253 7.07 -7.07 -3.07
CA TYR A 253 8.10 -6.47 -2.24
C TYR A 253 9.10 -5.72 -3.10
N GLN A 254 9.69 -4.65 -2.56
CA GLN A 254 10.71 -3.86 -3.24
C GLN A 254 12.07 -4.09 -2.58
N VAL A 255 13.07 -4.30 -3.42
CA VAL A 255 14.46 -4.29 -2.96
C VAL A 255 14.82 -2.85 -2.59
N PRO A 256 15.37 -2.59 -1.39
CA PRO A 256 15.88 -1.26 -1.04
C PRO A 256 16.91 -0.77 -2.06
N THR A 257 16.90 0.53 -2.36
CA THR A 257 17.77 1.12 -3.40
C THR A 257 19.25 0.97 -3.11
N ASP A 258 19.61 0.87 -1.85
CA ASP A 258 20.98 0.70 -1.33
C ASP A 258 21.31 -0.76 -0.99
N PHE A 259 20.41 -1.70 -1.31
CA PHE A 259 20.62 -3.12 -1.02
C PHE A 259 21.78 -3.70 -1.83
N THR A 260 22.72 -4.31 -1.14
CA THR A 260 23.85 -5.02 -1.76
C THR A 260 23.70 -6.53 -1.55
N PRO A 261 23.58 -7.32 -2.63
CA PRO A 261 23.56 -8.78 -2.56
C PRO A 261 24.77 -9.34 -1.80
N ASN A 262 24.56 -10.39 -0.99
CA ASN A 262 25.62 -11.03 -0.23
C ASN A 262 26.08 -12.34 -0.92
N PRO A 263 27.32 -12.41 -1.49
CA PRO A 263 27.81 -13.59 -2.19
C PRO A 263 27.85 -14.86 -1.32
N ASN A 264 28.07 -14.71 -0.02
CA ASN A 264 28.08 -15.87 0.90
C ASN A 264 26.67 -16.45 1.03
N LEU A 265 25.64 -15.61 1.14
CA LEU A 265 24.27 -16.06 1.22
C LEU A 265 23.80 -16.66 -0.11
N GLN A 266 24.24 -16.11 -1.25
CA GLN A 266 23.99 -16.71 -2.57
C GLN A 266 24.53 -18.14 -2.62
N ARG A 267 25.77 -18.33 -2.19
CA ARG A 267 26.42 -19.65 -2.16
C ARG A 267 25.68 -20.61 -1.23
N LEU A 268 25.35 -20.19 -0.02
CA LEU A 268 24.59 -21.01 0.95
C LEU A 268 23.25 -21.44 0.39
N PHE A 269 22.52 -20.52 -0.26
CA PHE A 269 21.24 -20.84 -0.88
C PHE A 269 21.38 -21.86 -2.02
N VAL A 270 22.34 -21.66 -2.95
CA VAL A 270 22.56 -22.60 -4.06
C VAL A 270 22.97 -23.97 -3.53
N GLN A 271 23.85 -24.01 -2.51
CA GLN A 271 24.24 -25.28 -1.87
C GLN A 271 23.04 -25.99 -1.20
N ALA A 272 22.13 -25.24 -0.56
CA ALA A 272 20.91 -25.80 0.01
C ALA A 272 20.00 -26.45 -1.06
N ILE A 273 19.83 -25.76 -2.20
CA ILE A 273 19.09 -26.30 -3.35
C ILE A 273 19.77 -27.58 -3.87
N LEU A 274 21.09 -27.55 -4.11
CA LEU A 274 21.84 -28.71 -4.58
C LEU A 274 21.75 -29.89 -3.62
N GLN A 275 21.87 -29.65 -2.31
CA GLN A 275 21.72 -30.68 -1.29
C GLN A 275 20.31 -31.29 -1.29
N ARG A 276 19.27 -30.47 -1.45
CA ARG A 276 17.87 -30.95 -1.52
C ARG A 276 17.64 -31.79 -2.77
N VAL A 277 18.17 -31.33 -3.91
CA VAL A 277 18.10 -32.05 -5.19
C VAL A 277 18.89 -33.38 -5.12
N GLN A 278 20.08 -33.39 -4.54
CA GLN A 278 20.88 -34.60 -4.40
C GLN A 278 20.16 -35.68 -3.58
N ARG A 279 19.53 -35.31 -2.45
CA ARG A 279 18.71 -36.22 -1.67
C ARG A 279 17.60 -36.86 -2.51
N PHE A 280 16.90 -36.08 -3.32
CA PHE A 280 15.87 -36.59 -4.23
C PHE A 280 16.47 -37.54 -5.29
N ILE A 281 17.68 -37.21 -5.83
CA ILE A 281 18.36 -38.06 -6.80
C ILE A 281 18.73 -39.40 -6.17
N ASP A 282 19.18 -39.43 -4.93
CA ASP A 282 19.60 -40.63 -4.21
C ASP A 282 18.42 -41.44 -3.72
N ASN A 283 17.33 -40.78 -3.31
CA ASN A 283 16.10 -41.42 -2.84
C ASN A 283 14.84 -40.75 -3.45
N PRO A 284 14.40 -41.15 -4.64
CA PRO A 284 13.24 -40.57 -5.32
C PRO A 284 11.90 -40.68 -4.56
N SER A 285 11.82 -41.55 -3.56
CA SER A 285 10.63 -41.64 -2.68
C SER A 285 10.60 -40.59 -1.56
N ASP A 286 11.70 -39.92 -1.31
CA ASP A 286 11.79 -38.79 -0.35
C ASP A 286 11.28 -37.48 -0.98
N VAL A 287 10.01 -37.53 -1.41
CA VAL A 287 9.32 -36.38 -2.01
C VAL A 287 8.42 -35.75 -0.98
N THR A 288 8.70 -34.49 -0.67
CA THR A 288 7.80 -33.68 0.16
C THR A 288 6.64 -33.21 -0.72
N ALA A 289 5.41 -33.43 -0.28
CA ALA A 289 4.24 -33.00 -1.05
C ALA A 289 4.28 -31.46 -1.29
N GLY A 290 4.45 -31.06 -2.54
CA GLY A 290 4.30 -29.68 -2.98
C GLY A 290 2.83 -29.24 -2.92
N THR A 291 2.57 -27.94 -2.84
CA THR A 291 1.21 -27.40 -2.75
C THR A 291 0.59 -27.16 -4.13
N ARG A 292 1.38 -26.80 -5.13
CA ARG A 292 0.91 -26.41 -6.48
C ARG A 292 1.55 -27.23 -7.60
N ILE A 293 2.83 -27.52 -7.47
CA ILE A 293 3.63 -28.25 -8.44
C ILE A 293 4.33 -29.36 -7.68
N PRO A 294 4.43 -30.60 -8.23
CA PRO A 294 5.21 -31.66 -7.61
C PRO A 294 6.66 -31.22 -7.36
N ASP A 295 7.20 -31.59 -6.22
CA ASP A 295 8.53 -31.16 -5.75
C ASP A 295 9.66 -31.39 -6.78
N PRO A 296 9.72 -32.53 -7.51
CA PRO A 296 10.73 -32.73 -8.56
C PRO A 296 10.64 -31.75 -9.74
N GLU A 297 9.43 -31.38 -10.12
CA GLU A 297 9.18 -30.40 -11.19
C GLU A 297 9.62 -29.01 -10.75
N GLU A 298 9.33 -28.65 -9.48
CA GLU A 298 9.76 -27.40 -8.88
C GLU A 298 11.29 -27.32 -8.72
N MET A 299 11.95 -28.43 -8.37
CA MET A 299 13.41 -28.53 -8.35
C MET A 299 14.02 -28.23 -9.73
N TRP A 300 13.46 -28.81 -10.77
CA TRP A 300 13.93 -28.58 -12.15
C TRP A 300 13.73 -27.13 -12.59
N LEU A 301 12.55 -26.54 -12.29
CA LEU A 301 12.26 -25.14 -12.56
C LEU A 301 13.21 -24.20 -11.81
N ALA A 302 13.45 -24.48 -10.53
CA ALA A 302 14.36 -23.71 -9.69
C ALA A 302 15.78 -23.68 -10.27
N LEU A 303 16.34 -24.85 -10.59
CA LEU A 303 17.68 -24.97 -11.16
C LEU A 303 17.79 -24.22 -12.49
N THR A 304 16.75 -24.32 -13.34
CA THR A 304 16.74 -23.67 -14.65
C THR A 304 16.61 -22.14 -14.53
N ARG A 305 15.76 -21.63 -13.65
CA ARG A 305 15.60 -20.18 -13.44
C ARG A 305 16.82 -19.54 -12.81
N LEU A 306 17.49 -20.24 -11.90
CA LEU A 306 18.69 -19.75 -11.23
C LEU A 306 19.96 -19.84 -12.09
N GLU A 307 19.96 -20.65 -13.16
CA GLU A 307 21.14 -20.92 -14.00
C GLU A 307 21.85 -19.62 -14.44
N LYS A 308 21.10 -18.68 -15.01
CA LYS A 308 21.66 -17.39 -15.48
C LYS A 308 22.31 -16.57 -14.35
N GLN A 309 21.69 -16.56 -13.16
CA GLN A 309 22.21 -15.84 -12.00
C GLN A 309 23.46 -16.53 -11.45
N ILE A 310 23.45 -17.87 -11.41
CA ILE A 310 24.57 -18.67 -10.93
C ILE A 310 25.78 -18.52 -11.85
N HIS A 311 25.60 -18.59 -13.17
CA HIS A 311 26.68 -18.32 -14.12
C HIS A 311 27.31 -16.93 -13.92
N LYS A 312 26.51 -15.92 -13.57
CA LYS A 312 27.00 -14.57 -13.34
C LYS A 312 27.69 -14.40 -11.99
N SER A 313 27.14 -14.96 -10.92
CA SER A 313 27.55 -14.65 -9.54
C SER A 313 28.38 -15.75 -8.87
N LEU A 314 28.22 -17.01 -9.30
CA LEU A 314 28.83 -18.21 -8.69
C LEU A 314 29.24 -19.21 -9.80
N PRO A 315 30.12 -18.81 -10.77
CA PRO A 315 30.45 -19.63 -11.94
C PRO A 315 31.06 -20.99 -11.56
N ASP A 316 31.70 -21.09 -10.41
CA ASP A 316 32.27 -22.34 -9.88
C ASP A 316 31.20 -23.39 -9.50
N LEU A 317 29.97 -22.98 -9.21
CA LEU A 317 28.86 -23.88 -8.92
C LEU A 317 28.02 -24.24 -10.17
N ALA A 318 28.22 -23.58 -11.29
CA ALA A 318 27.44 -23.80 -12.51
C ALA A 318 27.50 -25.28 -13.00
N PRO A 319 28.67 -25.97 -13.01
CA PRO A 319 28.71 -27.37 -13.41
C PRO A 319 27.90 -28.29 -12.48
N ALA A 320 27.91 -28.03 -11.16
CA ALA A 320 27.14 -28.81 -10.20
C ALA A 320 25.62 -28.63 -10.38
N VAL A 321 25.18 -27.41 -10.73
CA VAL A 321 23.78 -27.11 -11.04
C VAL A 321 23.32 -27.81 -12.31
N GLU A 322 24.16 -27.87 -13.34
CA GLU A 322 23.86 -28.60 -14.58
C GLU A 322 23.74 -30.11 -14.34
N VAL A 323 24.67 -30.70 -13.58
CA VAL A 323 24.62 -32.12 -13.20
C VAL A 323 23.34 -32.42 -12.40
N ALA A 324 23.00 -31.59 -11.43
CA ALA A 324 21.79 -31.73 -10.62
C ALA A 324 20.53 -31.65 -11.48
N ARG A 325 20.44 -30.66 -12.40
CA ARG A 325 19.30 -30.52 -13.32
C ARG A 325 19.14 -31.75 -14.22
N ASN A 326 20.22 -32.26 -14.78
CA ASN A 326 20.21 -33.46 -15.60
C ASN A 326 19.78 -34.70 -14.79
N GLY A 327 20.22 -34.80 -13.53
CA GLY A 327 19.82 -35.84 -12.59
C GLY A 327 18.32 -35.83 -12.28
N VAL A 328 17.72 -34.65 -12.09
CA VAL A 328 16.27 -34.47 -11.93
C VAL A 328 15.55 -34.82 -13.24
N THR A 329 16.04 -34.30 -14.38
CA THR A 329 15.42 -34.55 -15.69
C THR A 329 15.29 -36.04 -16.00
N ALA A 330 16.28 -36.85 -15.66
CA ALA A 330 16.27 -38.27 -15.87
C ALA A 330 15.19 -39.03 -15.04
N ARG A 331 14.64 -38.38 -14.02
CA ARG A 331 13.61 -38.92 -13.12
C ARG A 331 12.21 -38.39 -13.38
N LEU A 332 12.09 -37.34 -14.22
CA LEU A 332 10.79 -36.81 -14.61
C LEU A 332 10.17 -37.62 -15.74
N SER A 333 8.85 -37.72 -15.75
CA SER A 333 8.10 -38.32 -16.87
C SER A 333 8.31 -37.50 -18.17
N GLN A 334 8.14 -38.15 -19.32
CA GLN A 334 8.22 -37.43 -20.61
C GLN A 334 7.15 -36.33 -20.73
N GLU A 335 5.98 -36.55 -20.14
CA GLU A 335 4.89 -35.58 -20.09
C GLU A 335 5.29 -34.34 -19.28
N SER A 336 5.76 -34.53 -18.03
CA SER A 336 6.30 -33.45 -17.18
C SER A 336 7.41 -32.69 -17.86
N GLN A 337 8.36 -33.36 -18.53
CA GLN A 337 9.44 -32.69 -19.27
C GLN A 337 8.92 -31.80 -20.41
N ARG A 338 7.87 -32.22 -21.14
CA ARG A 338 7.25 -31.43 -22.21
C ARG A 338 6.53 -30.21 -21.65
N GLU A 339 5.75 -30.38 -20.58
CA GLU A 339 5.05 -29.28 -19.91
C GLU A 339 6.03 -28.23 -19.36
N LEU A 340 7.09 -28.67 -18.68
CA LEU A 340 8.09 -27.78 -18.11
C LEU A 340 8.85 -26.98 -19.18
N ARG A 341 9.21 -27.61 -20.31
CA ARG A 341 9.80 -26.88 -21.44
C ARG A 341 8.84 -25.85 -22.04
N GLY A 342 7.54 -26.18 -22.10
CA GLY A 342 6.50 -25.24 -22.51
C GLY A 342 6.39 -24.04 -21.59
N ARG A 343 6.47 -24.24 -20.27
CA ARG A 343 6.44 -23.17 -19.27
C ARG A 343 7.65 -22.24 -19.37
N ILE A 344 8.86 -22.74 -19.53
CA ILE A 344 10.06 -21.91 -19.69
C ILE A 344 10.03 -21.10 -20.99
N GLY A 345 9.54 -21.69 -22.07
CA GLY A 345 9.34 -20.96 -23.32
C GLY A 345 8.32 -19.83 -23.20
N SER A 346 7.39 -19.93 -22.22
CA SER A 346 6.42 -18.87 -21.91
C SER A 346 6.93 -17.83 -20.90
N ASP A 347 7.87 -18.21 -20.02
CA ASP A 347 8.39 -17.34 -18.95
C ASP A 347 9.33 -16.23 -19.47
N ASN A 348 9.82 -16.34 -20.70
CA ASN A 348 10.67 -15.32 -21.33
C ASN A 348 10.44 -15.29 -22.86
N PRO A 349 9.25 -14.92 -23.34
CA PRO A 349 9.17 -14.49 -24.73
C PRO A 349 10.13 -13.30 -24.88
N PRO A 350 10.88 -13.20 -25.98
CA PRO A 350 11.67 -12.00 -26.25
C PRO A 350 10.73 -10.80 -26.02
N SER A 351 11.23 -9.77 -25.30
CA SER A 351 10.42 -8.59 -24.98
C SER A 351 9.95 -7.98 -26.32
N ARG A 352 8.76 -8.38 -26.73
CA ARG A 352 8.15 -7.85 -27.94
C ARG A 352 7.88 -6.37 -27.70
N THR A 353 8.21 -5.55 -28.65
CA THR A 353 7.78 -4.15 -28.66
C THR A 353 6.26 -4.07 -28.62
N PHE A 354 5.73 -2.91 -28.26
CA PHE A 354 4.29 -2.68 -28.30
C PHE A 354 3.71 -3.01 -29.68
N ASP A 355 4.37 -2.54 -30.76
CA ASP A 355 3.93 -2.78 -32.14
C ASP A 355 3.96 -4.27 -32.53
N GLU A 356 4.98 -5.01 -32.15
CA GLU A 356 5.06 -6.46 -32.40
C GLU A 356 3.93 -7.22 -31.66
N GLN A 357 3.57 -6.77 -30.46
CA GLN A 357 2.44 -7.36 -29.73
C GLN A 357 1.11 -7.05 -30.41
N VAL A 358 0.91 -5.80 -30.83
CA VAL A 358 -0.28 -5.35 -31.56
C VAL A 358 -0.40 -6.10 -32.89
N GLU A 359 0.68 -6.18 -33.68
CA GLU A 359 0.70 -6.90 -34.95
C GLU A 359 0.38 -8.40 -34.77
N SER A 360 1.01 -9.02 -33.76
CA SER A 360 0.72 -10.42 -33.42
C SER A 360 -0.74 -10.64 -32.99
N ALA A 361 -1.31 -9.68 -32.26
CA ALA A 361 -2.71 -9.74 -31.86
C ALA A 361 -3.64 -9.65 -33.07
N LEU A 362 -3.39 -8.71 -33.98
CA LEU A 362 -4.20 -8.47 -35.18
C LEU A 362 -4.21 -9.63 -36.17
N LYS A 363 -3.14 -10.42 -36.22
CA LYS A 363 -3.05 -11.65 -37.05
C LYS A 363 -3.92 -12.80 -36.50
N ASN A 364 -4.46 -12.68 -35.26
CA ASN A 364 -5.26 -13.73 -34.68
C ASN A 364 -6.69 -13.72 -35.27
N PRO A 365 -7.17 -14.83 -35.86
CA PRO A 365 -8.50 -14.90 -36.44
C PRO A 365 -9.63 -14.91 -35.38
N ASN A 366 -9.33 -15.36 -34.16
CA ASN A 366 -10.30 -15.36 -33.07
C ASN A 366 -10.40 -13.95 -32.44
N VAL A 367 -11.55 -13.33 -32.60
CA VAL A 367 -11.84 -11.97 -32.13
C VAL A 367 -11.60 -11.81 -30.62
N ASN A 368 -12.04 -12.78 -29.83
CA ASN A 368 -11.89 -12.73 -28.37
C ASN A 368 -10.43 -12.79 -27.93
N THR A 369 -9.65 -13.68 -28.54
CA THR A 369 -8.20 -13.78 -28.29
C THR A 369 -7.46 -12.52 -28.78
N ARG A 370 -7.88 -11.97 -29.93
CA ARG A 370 -7.34 -10.71 -30.45
C ARG A 370 -7.58 -9.56 -29.48
N ASP A 371 -8.82 -9.36 -29.04
CA ASP A 371 -9.20 -8.29 -28.13
C ASP A 371 -8.49 -8.42 -26.78
N HIS A 372 -8.38 -9.65 -26.25
CA HIS A 372 -7.61 -9.93 -25.04
C HIS A 372 -6.13 -9.53 -25.19
N ARG A 373 -5.49 -9.90 -26.31
CA ARG A 373 -4.07 -9.56 -26.56
C ARG A 373 -3.84 -8.06 -26.78
N LEU A 374 -4.77 -7.36 -27.47
CA LEU A 374 -4.70 -5.91 -27.64
C LEU A 374 -4.84 -5.20 -26.29
N THR A 375 -5.81 -5.62 -25.47
CA THR A 375 -5.98 -5.11 -24.09
C THR A 375 -4.72 -5.34 -23.27
N SER A 376 -4.14 -6.52 -23.36
CA SER A 376 -2.88 -6.87 -22.66
C SER A 376 -1.71 -5.98 -23.13
N ALA A 377 -1.57 -5.74 -24.42
CA ALA A 377 -0.54 -4.86 -24.96
C ALA A 377 -0.68 -3.43 -24.43
N VAL A 378 -1.91 -2.89 -24.36
CA VAL A 378 -2.14 -1.57 -23.79
C VAL A 378 -1.81 -1.52 -22.30
N LEU A 379 -2.22 -2.51 -21.52
CA LEU A 379 -1.98 -2.55 -20.06
C LEU A 379 -0.48 -2.67 -19.71
N TYR A 380 0.26 -3.48 -20.44
CA TYR A 380 1.62 -3.88 -20.03
C TYR A 380 2.75 -3.25 -20.85
N SER A 381 2.51 -2.94 -22.11
CA SER A 381 3.59 -2.56 -23.06
C SER A 381 3.52 -1.12 -23.55
N SER A 382 2.40 -0.42 -23.36
CA SER A 382 2.22 0.94 -23.90
C SER A 382 2.99 2.05 -23.15
N LYS A 383 3.85 1.72 -22.22
CA LYS A 383 4.47 2.66 -21.27
C LYS A 383 5.16 3.87 -21.91
N ASN A 384 5.78 3.69 -23.05
CA ASN A 384 6.55 4.73 -23.75
C ASN A 384 5.88 5.20 -25.06
N GLU A 385 4.69 4.67 -25.35
CA GLU A 385 3.99 4.96 -26.57
C GLU A 385 3.30 6.35 -26.53
N SER A 386 3.10 6.96 -27.69
CA SER A 386 2.30 8.19 -27.78
C SER A 386 0.84 7.91 -27.45
N VAL A 387 0.16 8.91 -26.89
CA VAL A 387 -1.27 8.79 -26.55
C VAL A 387 -2.07 8.43 -27.81
N ASP A 388 -1.81 9.11 -28.94
CA ASP A 388 -2.56 8.90 -30.19
C ASP A 388 -2.36 7.49 -30.74
N HIS A 389 -1.14 6.93 -30.63
CA HIS A 389 -0.87 5.57 -31.06
C HIS A 389 -1.66 4.54 -30.23
N VAL A 390 -1.70 4.71 -28.90
CA VAL A 390 -2.48 3.82 -28.02
C VAL A 390 -3.98 3.93 -28.32
N LEU A 391 -4.50 5.13 -28.57
CA LEU A 391 -5.90 5.33 -28.98
C LEU A 391 -6.25 4.56 -30.25
N GLN A 392 -5.40 4.64 -31.27
CA GLN A 392 -5.56 3.87 -32.51
C GLN A 392 -5.60 2.35 -32.27
N VAL A 393 -4.87 1.86 -31.27
CA VAL A 393 -4.88 0.43 -30.91
C VAL A 393 -6.16 0.08 -30.15
N VAL A 394 -6.61 0.92 -29.21
CA VAL A 394 -7.85 0.72 -28.47
C VAL A 394 -9.07 0.69 -29.41
N ASP A 395 -9.08 1.53 -30.45
CA ASP A 395 -10.14 1.54 -31.46
C ASP A 395 -10.26 0.23 -32.24
N LYS A 396 -9.18 -0.57 -32.33
CA LYS A 396 -9.18 -1.89 -32.97
C LYS A 396 -9.77 -3.00 -32.09
N ILE A 397 -10.01 -2.75 -30.80
CA ILE A 397 -10.70 -3.68 -29.91
C ILE A 397 -12.17 -3.72 -30.28
N SER A 398 -12.69 -4.90 -30.61
CA SER A 398 -14.06 -5.06 -31.11
C SER A 398 -15.10 -4.92 -29.99
N ASP A 399 -14.77 -5.35 -28.77
CA ASP A 399 -15.66 -5.28 -27.61
C ASP A 399 -15.68 -3.86 -27.02
N SER A 400 -16.79 -3.15 -27.23
CA SER A 400 -16.99 -1.78 -26.75
C SER A 400 -16.94 -1.65 -25.21
N ASN A 401 -17.30 -2.73 -24.48
CA ASN A 401 -17.32 -2.72 -23.02
C ASN A 401 -15.92 -2.61 -22.42
N ILE A 402 -14.89 -3.02 -23.19
CA ILE A 402 -13.48 -2.97 -22.75
C ILE A 402 -12.87 -1.58 -22.97
N ARG A 403 -13.25 -0.90 -24.07
CA ARG A 403 -12.58 0.31 -24.54
C ARG A 403 -12.56 1.41 -23.47
N GLN A 404 -13.71 1.76 -22.94
CA GLN A 404 -13.84 2.88 -21.99
C GLN A 404 -13.13 2.63 -20.65
N PRO A 405 -13.30 1.47 -19.97
CA PRO A 405 -12.52 1.16 -18.76
C PRO A 405 -10.99 1.13 -19.01
N LEU A 406 -10.57 0.63 -20.19
CA LEU A 406 -9.15 0.59 -20.55
C LEU A 406 -8.58 1.99 -20.78
N LEU A 407 -9.32 2.86 -21.48
CA LEU A 407 -8.93 4.26 -21.69
C LEU A 407 -8.86 5.03 -20.38
N ASN A 408 -9.83 4.82 -19.50
CA ASN A 408 -9.84 5.46 -18.18
C ASN A 408 -8.59 5.08 -17.36
N TRP A 409 -8.24 3.80 -17.33
CA TRP A 409 -7.01 3.34 -16.71
C TRP A 409 -5.76 3.94 -17.38
N PHE A 410 -5.71 3.94 -18.71
CA PHE A 410 -4.57 4.46 -19.46
C PHE A 410 -4.32 5.95 -19.20
N PHE A 411 -5.35 6.78 -19.22
CA PHE A 411 -5.22 8.21 -18.93
C PHE A 411 -4.83 8.46 -17.48
N PHE A 412 -5.35 7.67 -16.56
CA PHE A 412 -4.96 7.74 -15.16
C PHE A 412 -3.47 7.43 -14.96
N ASP A 413 -2.97 6.30 -15.49
CA ASP A 413 -1.56 5.91 -15.41
C ASP A 413 -0.64 6.96 -16.05
N ARG A 414 -1.00 7.45 -17.22
CA ARG A 414 -0.24 8.48 -17.93
C ARG A 414 -0.19 9.81 -17.21
N SER A 415 -1.31 10.25 -16.64
CA SER A 415 -1.37 11.46 -15.83
C SER A 415 -0.47 11.36 -14.59
N GLN A 416 -0.49 10.22 -13.89
CA GLN A 416 0.40 9.98 -12.76
C GLN A 416 1.89 10.00 -13.14
N ARG A 417 2.23 9.45 -14.30
CA ARG A 417 3.61 9.50 -14.82
C ARG A 417 4.05 10.91 -15.14
N ALA A 418 3.20 11.66 -15.85
CA ALA A 418 3.47 13.06 -16.15
C ALA A 418 3.70 13.87 -14.86
N LEU A 419 2.93 13.61 -13.80
CA LEU A 419 3.15 14.20 -12.47
C LEU A 419 4.52 13.85 -11.88
N LYS A 420 4.93 12.57 -11.92
CA LYS A 420 6.25 12.13 -11.43
C LYS A 420 7.39 12.79 -12.23
N GLU A 421 7.18 13.00 -13.53
CA GLU A 421 8.12 13.68 -14.42
C GLU A 421 8.03 15.21 -14.33
N GLN A 422 7.17 15.75 -13.45
CA GLN A 422 6.94 17.18 -13.24
C GLN A 422 6.37 17.93 -14.48
N LYS A 423 5.71 17.21 -15.38
CA LYS A 423 5.01 17.72 -16.58
C LYS A 423 3.56 18.03 -16.23
N PHE A 424 3.33 19.15 -15.52
CA PHE A 424 2.02 19.43 -14.89
C PHE A 424 0.91 19.71 -15.91
N ASP A 425 1.22 20.40 -17.00
CA ASP A 425 0.23 20.70 -18.06
C ASP A 425 -0.21 19.41 -18.76
N ASP A 426 0.71 18.51 -19.06
CA ASP A 426 0.39 17.19 -19.59
C ASP A 426 -0.43 16.37 -18.60
N ALA A 427 -0.06 16.38 -17.31
CA ALA A 427 -0.79 15.69 -16.27
C ALA A 427 -2.24 16.20 -16.18
N ARG A 428 -2.45 17.53 -16.20
CA ARG A 428 -3.78 18.15 -16.19
C ARG A 428 -4.58 17.75 -17.43
N ARG A 429 -4.00 17.88 -18.63
CA ARG A 429 -4.64 17.53 -19.90
C ARG A 429 -5.06 16.06 -19.95
N LEU A 430 -4.25 15.15 -19.39
CA LEU A 430 -4.58 13.72 -19.32
C LEU A 430 -5.66 13.44 -18.27
N ALA A 431 -5.58 14.11 -17.11
CA ALA A 431 -6.54 13.96 -16.02
C ALA A 431 -7.98 14.38 -16.44
N THR A 432 -8.14 15.39 -17.31
CA THR A 432 -9.47 15.78 -17.83
C THR A 432 -10.17 14.67 -18.59
N ARG A 433 -9.40 13.71 -19.14
CA ARG A 433 -9.91 12.56 -19.90
C ARG A 433 -10.29 11.37 -19.03
N VAL A 434 -10.02 11.43 -17.72
CA VAL A 434 -10.41 10.40 -16.75
C VAL A 434 -11.87 10.64 -16.35
N GLU A 435 -12.77 9.73 -16.71
CA GLU A 435 -14.21 9.89 -16.45
C GLU A 435 -14.59 9.54 -15.02
N GLU A 436 -13.88 8.59 -14.39
CA GLU A 436 -14.15 8.17 -13.02
C GLU A 436 -13.87 9.30 -12.02
N LEU A 437 -14.90 9.71 -11.30
CA LEU A 437 -14.90 10.90 -10.45
C LEU A 437 -13.81 10.87 -9.37
N ASP A 438 -13.66 9.76 -8.63
CA ASP A 438 -12.67 9.62 -7.57
C ASP A 438 -11.23 9.63 -8.11
N GLN A 439 -11.01 9.03 -9.27
CA GLN A 439 -9.71 9.00 -9.94
C GLN A 439 -9.32 10.39 -10.45
N ARG A 440 -10.27 11.09 -11.09
CA ARG A 440 -10.04 12.46 -11.54
C ARG A 440 -9.83 13.42 -10.38
N ALA A 441 -10.62 13.28 -9.30
CA ALA A 441 -10.44 14.05 -8.08
C ALA A 441 -9.06 13.80 -7.43
N PHE A 442 -8.61 12.55 -7.41
CA PHE A 442 -7.26 12.22 -6.95
C PHE A 442 -6.18 12.90 -7.78
N LEU A 443 -6.23 12.79 -9.10
CA LEU A 443 -5.24 13.42 -9.99
C LEU A 443 -5.23 14.95 -9.83
N TYR A 444 -6.39 15.59 -9.86
CA TYR A 444 -6.51 17.03 -9.67
C TYR A 444 -5.99 17.47 -8.31
N SER A 445 -6.24 16.68 -7.26
CA SER A 445 -5.72 16.94 -5.94
C SER A 445 -4.19 16.90 -5.90
N GLN A 446 -3.56 15.95 -6.58
CA GLN A 446 -2.10 15.88 -6.65
C GLN A 446 -1.53 17.04 -7.47
N ILE A 447 -2.13 17.39 -8.61
CA ILE A 447 -1.71 18.53 -9.45
C ILE A 447 -1.83 19.84 -8.67
N ALA A 448 -2.98 20.09 -8.04
CA ALA A 448 -3.23 21.28 -7.23
C ALA A 448 -2.26 21.38 -6.04
N LYS A 449 -1.97 20.28 -5.36
CA LYS A 449 -1.00 20.22 -4.25
C LYS A 449 0.40 20.63 -4.70
N GLU A 450 0.85 20.19 -5.86
CA GLU A 450 2.14 20.58 -6.40
C GLU A 450 2.14 22.04 -6.92
N ALA A 451 1.05 22.50 -7.53
CA ALA A 451 0.90 23.90 -7.90
C ALA A 451 0.96 24.84 -6.69
N LEU A 452 0.28 24.51 -5.60
CA LEU A 452 0.28 25.28 -4.35
C LEU A 452 1.66 25.30 -3.66
N LYS A 453 2.45 24.23 -3.74
CA LYS A 453 3.82 24.22 -3.19
C LYS A 453 4.76 25.20 -3.89
N ARG A 454 4.52 25.49 -5.16
CA ARG A 454 5.37 26.36 -6.00
C ARG A 454 4.94 27.82 -5.98
N ASN A 455 4.00 28.21 -5.11
CA ASN A 455 3.31 29.51 -5.17
C ASN A 455 2.74 29.81 -6.58
N ALA A 456 2.48 28.76 -7.34
CA ALA A 456 1.85 28.86 -8.63
C ALA A 456 0.35 29.13 -8.44
N ASP A 457 -0.24 29.68 -9.44
CA ASP A 457 -1.60 30.17 -9.56
C ASP A 457 -2.66 29.39 -8.74
N GLN A 458 -3.07 29.98 -7.60
CA GLN A 458 -4.18 29.46 -6.77
C GLN A 458 -5.50 29.40 -7.54
N THR A 459 -5.65 30.21 -8.58
CA THR A 459 -6.85 30.26 -9.43
C THR A 459 -7.02 28.96 -10.18
N SER A 460 -5.97 28.45 -10.82
CA SER A 460 -5.99 27.16 -11.52
C SER A 460 -6.27 25.99 -10.58
N ALA A 461 -5.71 26.00 -9.36
CA ALA A 461 -6.03 24.99 -8.36
C ALA A 461 -7.51 25.04 -7.96
N ARG A 462 -8.06 26.24 -7.72
CA ARG A 462 -9.48 26.44 -7.37
C ARG A 462 -10.40 25.97 -8.49
N GLU A 463 -10.11 26.29 -9.75
CA GLU A 463 -10.90 25.83 -10.91
C GLU A 463 -10.99 24.29 -10.95
N MET A 464 -9.87 23.60 -10.83
CA MET A 464 -9.85 22.13 -10.81
C MET A 464 -10.68 21.54 -9.67
N LEU A 465 -10.67 22.18 -8.49
CA LEU A 465 -11.44 21.70 -7.33
C LEU A 465 -12.94 21.95 -7.51
N GLU A 466 -13.35 23.10 -8.06
CA GLU A 466 -14.76 23.37 -8.38
C GLU A 466 -15.28 22.45 -9.47
N ASP A 467 -14.50 22.12 -10.51
CA ASP A 467 -14.88 21.11 -11.51
C ASP A 467 -15.25 19.76 -10.87
N ILE A 468 -14.56 19.36 -9.79
CA ILE A 468 -14.87 18.14 -9.07
C ILE A 468 -16.15 18.29 -8.24
N VAL A 469 -16.37 19.44 -7.59
CA VAL A 469 -17.60 19.70 -6.83
C VAL A 469 -18.81 19.68 -7.75
N ASP A 470 -18.72 20.34 -8.91
CA ASP A 470 -19.79 20.37 -9.90
C ASP A 470 -20.10 18.98 -10.48
N ALA A 471 -19.09 18.17 -10.73
CA ALA A 471 -19.26 16.78 -11.15
C ALA A 471 -19.87 15.92 -10.03
N ALA A 472 -19.44 16.13 -8.79
CA ALA A 472 -19.97 15.42 -7.63
C ALA A 472 -21.44 15.79 -7.36
N ALA A 473 -21.86 17.04 -7.59
CA ALA A 473 -23.23 17.47 -7.43
C ALA A 473 -24.20 16.66 -8.32
N LYS A 474 -23.75 16.27 -9.51
CA LYS A 474 -24.53 15.48 -10.50
C LYS A 474 -24.43 13.97 -10.27
N ALA A 475 -23.47 13.50 -9.46
CA ALA A 475 -23.25 12.08 -9.24
C ALA A 475 -24.17 11.50 -8.14
N PRO A 476 -24.53 10.21 -8.21
CA PRO A 476 -25.27 9.55 -7.15
C PRO A 476 -24.46 9.49 -5.84
N ASN A 477 -25.14 9.36 -4.69
CA ASN A 477 -24.49 9.25 -3.39
C ASN A 477 -23.81 7.88 -3.26
N THR A 478 -22.52 7.85 -3.46
CA THR A 478 -21.65 6.67 -3.41
C THR A 478 -20.36 6.98 -2.67
N THR A 479 -19.64 5.95 -2.26
CA THR A 479 -18.28 6.10 -1.67
C THR A 479 -17.34 6.85 -2.62
N VAL A 480 -17.49 6.69 -3.93
CA VAL A 480 -16.75 7.42 -4.97
C VAL A 480 -16.96 8.93 -4.85
N LYS A 481 -18.23 9.37 -4.81
CA LYS A 481 -18.59 10.79 -4.61
C LYS A 481 -18.06 11.33 -3.27
N ALA A 482 -18.25 10.58 -2.18
CA ALA A 482 -17.78 10.99 -0.87
C ALA A 482 -16.25 11.19 -0.85
N ARG A 483 -15.48 10.27 -1.44
CA ARG A 483 -14.01 10.38 -1.55
C ARG A 483 -13.58 11.59 -2.38
N ALA A 484 -14.28 11.87 -3.48
CA ALA A 484 -14.00 13.04 -4.29
C ALA A 484 -14.20 14.35 -3.50
N LEU A 485 -15.32 14.47 -2.77
CA LEU A 485 -15.60 15.63 -1.93
C LEU A 485 -14.58 15.76 -0.77
N LEU A 486 -14.19 14.64 -0.14
CA LEU A 486 -13.15 14.64 0.90
C LEU A 486 -11.80 15.12 0.37
N ALA A 487 -11.42 14.71 -0.85
CA ALA A 487 -10.19 15.17 -1.50
C ALA A 487 -10.21 16.69 -1.71
N VAL A 488 -11.33 17.21 -2.17
CA VAL A 488 -11.52 18.65 -2.38
C VAL A 488 -11.50 19.42 -1.06
N ALA A 489 -12.22 18.94 -0.04
CA ALA A 489 -12.25 19.57 1.28
C ALA A 489 -10.84 19.66 1.92
N SER A 490 -10.04 18.59 1.83
CA SER A 490 -8.65 18.57 2.32
C SER A 490 -7.80 19.65 1.66
N LEU A 491 -7.92 19.86 0.36
CA LEU A 491 -7.13 20.88 -0.35
C LEU A 491 -7.60 22.30 -0.11
N TYR A 492 -8.91 22.50 0.04
CA TYR A 492 -9.44 23.80 0.40
C TYR A 492 -8.96 24.31 1.77
N THR A 493 -8.51 23.44 2.67
CA THR A 493 -7.87 23.88 3.93
C THR A 493 -6.70 24.84 3.72
N ARG A 494 -6.07 24.80 2.55
CA ARG A 494 -4.92 25.64 2.19
C ARG A 494 -5.28 26.85 1.34
N ILE A 495 -6.50 26.92 0.80
CA ILE A 495 -6.95 27.94 -0.13
C ILE A 495 -8.05 28.81 0.50
N ASP A 496 -9.08 28.15 1.06
CA ASP A 496 -10.27 28.76 1.60
C ASP A 496 -10.91 27.84 2.64
N MET A 497 -10.71 28.17 3.91
CA MET A 497 -11.20 27.36 5.03
C MET A 497 -12.74 27.26 5.06
N ASN A 498 -13.46 28.34 4.70
CA ASN A 498 -14.92 28.32 4.72
C ASN A 498 -15.44 27.35 3.64
N ARG A 499 -14.80 27.33 2.48
CA ARG A 499 -15.14 26.39 1.41
C ARG A 499 -14.81 24.95 1.81
N ALA A 500 -13.67 24.72 2.51
CA ALA A 500 -13.31 23.40 3.05
C ALA A 500 -14.41 22.86 3.97
N VAL A 501 -14.91 23.67 4.89
CA VAL A 501 -15.99 23.31 5.82
C VAL A 501 -17.30 23.02 5.08
N ALA A 502 -17.65 23.83 4.07
CA ALA A 502 -18.86 23.63 3.27
C ALA A 502 -18.80 22.31 2.50
N VAL A 503 -17.70 22.04 1.79
CA VAL A 503 -17.53 20.80 1.03
C VAL A 503 -17.46 19.58 1.97
N MET A 504 -16.88 19.73 3.18
CA MET A 504 -16.90 18.67 4.20
C MET A 504 -18.32 18.35 4.66
N ALA A 505 -19.18 19.35 4.84
CA ALA A 505 -20.57 19.14 5.18
C ALA A 505 -21.32 18.38 4.08
N GLU A 506 -21.09 18.72 2.81
CA GLU A 506 -21.61 17.97 1.65
C GLU A 506 -21.13 16.51 1.63
N ALA A 507 -19.85 16.28 1.96
CA ALA A 507 -19.30 14.93 2.05
C ALA A 507 -20.01 14.11 3.14
N ILE A 508 -20.25 14.70 4.33
CA ILE A 508 -20.97 14.05 5.44
C ILE A 508 -22.40 13.69 5.01
N GLU A 509 -23.11 14.60 4.37
CA GLU A 509 -24.47 14.32 3.86
C GLU A 509 -24.48 13.20 2.83
N CYS A 510 -23.48 13.16 1.94
CA CYS A 510 -23.31 12.07 1.00
C CYS A 510 -23.10 10.74 1.73
N VAL A 511 -22.17 10.69 2.70
CA VAL A 511 -21.86 9.49 3.49
C VAL A 511 -23.10 8.97 4.23
N ASN A 512 -23.88 9.85 4.82
CA ASN A 512 -25.09 9.48 5.57
C ASN A 512 -26.20 8.85 4.70
N ARG A 513 -26.12 9.01 3.37
CA ARG A 513 -27.05 8.40 2.40
C ARG A 513 -26.52 7.10 1.81
N ILE A 514 -25.33 6.64 2.21
CA ILE A 514 -24.73 5.39 1.76
C ILE A 514 -24.98 4.33 2.83
N GLU A 515 -25.60 3.22 2.47
CA GLU A 515 -25.98 2.15 3.42
C GLU A 515 -24.75 1.51 4.10
N HIS A 516 -23.67 1.30 3.36
CA HIS A 516 -22.40 0.72 3.84
C HIS A 516 -21.21 1.47 3.26
N ALA A 517 -20.88 2.63 3.84
CA ALA A 517 -19.74 3.43 3.40
C ALA A 517 -18.42 2.80 3.88
N ASP A 518 -17.62 2.27 2.93
CA ASP A 518 -16.30 1.73 3.22
C ASP A 518 -15.19 2.70 2.77
N PHE A 519 -14.44 3.23 3.72
CA PHE A 519 -13.26 4.08 3.51
C PHE A 519 -11.95 3.37 3.86
N THR A 520 -11.96 2.09 4.20
CA THR A 520 -10.76 1.34 4.61
C THR A 520 -9.83 1.04 3.45
N ARG A 521 -10.38 0.85 2.25
CA ARG A 521 -9.62 0.48 1.05
C ARG A 521 -8.86 1.69 0.49
N GLN A 522 -7.53 1.55 0.33
CA GLN A 522 -6.67 2.58 -0.26
C GLN A 522 -6.48 2.43 -1.77
N PHE A 523 -6.82 1.29 -2.33
CA PHE A 523 -6.72 1.01 -3.75
C PHE A 523 -8.04 0.44 -4.28
N VAL A 524 -8.30 0.72 -5.53
CA VAL A 524 -9.44 0.16 -6.25
C VAL A 524 -8.90 -0.76 -7.33
N ILE A 525 -9.30 -2.03 -7.27
CA ILE A 525 -9.06 -2.96 -8.36
C ILE A 525 -10.19 -2.74 -9.36
N ARG A 526 -9.85 -2.25 -10.54
CA ARG A 526 -10.83 -2.10 -11.62
C ARG A 526 -10.82 -3.34 -12.48
N LYS A 527 -12.01 -3.92 -12.65
CA LYS A 527 -12.24 -5.01 -13.58
C LYS A 527 -12.53 -4.39 -14.95
N ILE A 528 -11.70 -4.70 -15.93
CA ILE A 528 -11.94 -4.42 -17.34
C ILE A 528 -12.68 -5.65 -17.87
N GLU A 529 -14.00 -5.57 -17.99
CA GLU A 529 -14.85 -6.69 -18.31
C GLU A 529 -15.38 -6.59 -19.73
N GLY A 530 -15.04 -7.58 -20.53
CA GLY A 530 -15.59 -7.80 -21.86
C GLY A 530 -16.61 -8.94 -21.87
N LYS A 531 -17.22 -9.17 -23.02
CA LYS A 531 -18.21 -10.26 -23.21
C LYS A 531 -17.63 -11.65 -22.95
N HIS A 532 -16.33 -11.85 -23.20
CA HIS A 532 -15.70 -13.17 -23.22
C HIS A 532 -14.51 -13.33 -22.30
N PHE A 533 -13.96 -12.22 -21.77
CA PHE A 533 -12.84 -12.23 -20.83
C PHE A 533 -12.89 -11.05 -19.89
N SER A 534 -12.16 -11.15 -18.79
CA SER A 534 -11.98 -10.04 -17.86
C SER A 534 -10.51 -9.90 -17.55
N MET A 535 -10.04 -8.67 -17.42
CA MET A 535 -8.70 -8.32 -16.93
C MET A 535 -8.85 -7.40 -15.72
N TYR A 536 -7.84 -7.38 -14.88
CA TYR A 536 -7.82 -6.54 -13.69
C TYR A 536 -6.70 -5.51 -13.82
N ALA A 537 -7.03 -4.26 -13.55
CA ALA A 537 -6.06 -3.18 -13.44
C ALA A 537 -6.14 -2.56 -12.04
N SER A 538 -5.00 -2.41 -11.41
CA SER A 538 -4.93 -1.75 -10.12
C SER A 538 -4.79 -0.25 -10.30
N ILE A 539 -5.61 0.50 -9.56
CA ILE A 539 -5.57 1.95 -9.49
C ILE A 539 -5.36 2.31 -8.02
N VAL A 540 -4.21 2.87 -7.72
CA VAL A 540 -3.91 3.37 -6.37
C VAL A 540 -4.34 4.83 -6.29
N THR A 541 -5.40 5.09 -5.55
CA THR A 541 -5.80 6.44 -5.14
C THR A 541 -5.48 6.58 -3.66
N SER A 542 -4.91 7.71 -3.23
CA SER A 542 -4.78 7.95 -1.78
C SER A 542 -6.17 8.01 -1.17
N GLY A 543 -6.39 7.17 -0.15
CA GLY A 543 -7.67 7.14 0.52
C GLY A 543 -7.90 8.42 1.32
N TYR A 544 -8.63 9.36 0.77
CA TYR A 544 -9.18 10.44 1.58
C TYR A 544 -10.25 9.84 2.49
N LYS A 545 -9.97 9.87 3.79
CA LYS A 545 -10.86 9.33 4.82
C LYS A 545 -11.50 10.48 5.58
N PRO A 546 -12.77 10.35 5.98
CA PRO A 546 -13.46 11.39 6.73
C PRO A 546 -12.70 11.84 7.98
N GLU A 547 -12.14 10.89 8.73
CA GLU A 547 -11.39 11.16 9.96
C GLU A 547 -10.11 11.97 9.71
N THR A 548 -9.43 11.73 8.58
CA THR A 548 -8.21 12.47 8.25
C THR A 548 -8.53 13.92 7.90
N VAL A 549 -9.53 14.12 7.04
CA VAL A 549 -9.90 15.46 6.57
C VAL A 549 -10.50 16.30 7.69
N LEU A 550 -11.38 15.72 8.53
CA LEU A 550 -11.91 16.41 9.71
C LEU A 550 -10.80 16.81 10.69
N ALA A 551 -9.82 15.95 10.93
CA ALA A 551 -8.69 16.27 11.80
C ALA A 551 -7.79 17.38 11.20
N GLU A 552 -7.64 17.47 9.87
CA GLU A 552 -6.93 18.57 9.20
C GLU A 552 -7.66 19.89 9.41
N ILE A 553 -8.97 19.95 9.22
CA ILE A 553 -9.78 21.16 9.42
C ILE A 553 -9.85 21.52 10.91
N ALA A 554 -9.94 20.55 11.81
CA ALA A 554 -10.00 20.74 13.26
C ALA A 554 -8.75 21.43 13.83
N ALA A 555 -7.62 21.41 13.10
CA ALA A 555 -6.44 22.18 13.48
C ALA A 555 -6.70 23.70 13.52
N VAL A 556 -7.74 24.18 12.82
CA VAL A 556 -8.13 25.60 12.76
C VAL A 556 -9.43 25.87 13.53
N ASP A 557 -10.38 24.94 13.48
CA ASP A 557 -11.71 25.08 14.10
C ASP A 557 -12.16 23.77 14.74
N PHE A 558 -11.68 23.55 15.97
CA PHE A 558 -11.88 22.31 16.71
C PHE A 558 -13.36 22.04 17.03
N ASP A 559 -14.05 23.02 17.59
CA ASP A 559 -15.42 22.85 18.07
C ASP A 559 -16.41 22.61 16.93
N ASN A 560 -16.24 23.34 15.82
CA ASN A 560 -17.06 23.14 14.63
C ASN A 560 -16.85 21.72 14.06
N MET A 561 -15.61 21.24 14.03
CA MET A 561 -15.34 19.89 13.52
C MET A 561 -15.88 18.78 14.42
N LEU A 562 -15.89 18.95 15.74
CA LEU A 562 -16.60 18.03 16.64
C LEU A 562 -18.11 18.01 16.34
N ASN A 563 -18.68 19.19 16.11
CA ASN A 563 -20.09 19.30 15.73
C ASN A 563 -20.36 18.65 14.37
N GLN A 564 -19.50 18.86 13.36
CA GLN A 564 -19.59 18.17 12.08
C GLN A 564 -19.46 16.63 12.22
N ALA A 565 -18.51 16.15 13.03
CA ALA A 565 -18.36 14.72 13.30
C ALA A 565 -19.62 14.10 13.92
N SER A 566 -20.32 14.83 14.79
CA SER A 566 -21.56 14.38 15.43
C SER A 566 -22.70 14.15 14.43
N ARG A 567 -22.63 14.74 13.23
CA ARG A 567 -23.64 14.61 12.16
C ARG A 567 -23.57 13.28 11.40
N PHE A 568 -22.50 12.49 11.55
CA PHE A 568 -22.49 11.16 10.96
C PHE A 568 -23.58 10.28 11.60
N SER A 569 -24.40 9.65 10.75
CA SER A 569 -25.42 8.69 11.17
C SER A 569 -24.80 7.37 11.68
N ASP A 570 -23.72 6.92 11.04
CA ASP A 570 -22.95 5.75 11.45
C ASP A 570 -22.19 6.03 12.76
N LYS A 571 -22.50 5.25 13.82
CA LYS A 571 -21.93 5.41 15.15
C LYS A 571 -20.41 5.19 15.17
N SER A 572 -19.92 4.22 14.42
CA SER A 572 -18.49 3.88 14.37
C SER A 572 -17.69 4.94 13.64
N LEU A 573 -18.19 5.41 12.50
CA LEU A 573 -17.56 6.49 11.75
C LEU A 573 -17.54 7.80 12.54
N ARG A 574 -18.62 8.09 13.26
CA ARG A 574 -18.69 9.21 14.22
C ARG A 574 -17.59 9.10 15.27
N ALA A 575 -17.45 7.93 15.90
CA ALA A 575 -16.43 7.71 16.92
C ALA A 575 -15.01 7.83 16.38
N ILE A 576 -14.73 7.22 15.23
CA ILE A 576 -13.40 7.27 14.57
C ILE A 576 -13.03 8.70 14.20
N THR A 577 -13.96 9.48 13.66
CA THR A 577 -13.73 10.89 13.31
C THR A 577 -13.51 11.75 14.54
N THR A 578 -14.30 11.52 15.60
CA THR A 578 -14.14 12.22 16.88
C THR A 578 -12.78 11.91 17.52
N LEU A 579 -12.34 10.65 17.50
CA LEU A 579 -11.01 10.27 17.99
C LEU A 579 -9.88 10.94 17.18
N ALA A 580 -10.02 11.07 15.86
CA ALA A 580 -9.02 11.75 15.02
C ALA A 580 -8.91 13.24 15.35
N ILE A 581 -10.02 13.90 15.62
CA ILE A 581 -10.06 15.30 16.06
C ILE A 581 -9.39 15.45 17.44
N ALA A 582 -9.72 14.58 18.40
CA ALA A 582 -9.10 14.58 19.72
C ALA A 582 -7.58 14.30 19.65
N GLU A 583 -7.14 13.36 18.81
CA GLU A 583 -5.72 13.09 18.54
C GLU A 583 -4.98 14.33 18.05
N ARG A 584 -5.58 15.10 17.14
CA ARG A 584 -5.00 16.35 16.64
C ARG A 584 -4.79 17.37 17.76
N CYS A 585 -5.75 17.46 18.67
CA CYS A 585 -5.66 18.30 19.86
C CYS A 585 -4.48 17.91 20.76
N LEU A 586 -4.36 16.61 21.11
CA LEU A 586 -3.25 16.12 21.92
C LEU A 586 -1.88 16.40 21.32
N LYS A 587 -1.74 16.25 20.00
CA LYS A 587 -0.49 16.55 19.27
C LYS A 587 -0.14 18.03 19.29
N SER A 588 -1.11 18.90 19.16
CA SER A 588 -0.91 20.37 19.17
C SER A 588 -0.53 20.89 20.56
N ALA A 589 -1.13 20.36 21.61
CA ALA A 589 -0.80 20.70 22.98
C ALA A 589 0.67 20.35 23.36
N ARG A 590 1.18 19.22 22.88
CA ARG A 590 2.59 18.82 23.07
C ARG A 590 3.58 19.77 22.37
N SER A 591 3.28 20.19 21.15
CA SER A 591 4.17 21.10 20.38
C SER A 591 4.22 22.52 20.99
N GLY A 592 3.16 22.97 21.63
CA GLY A 592 3.10 24.24 22.37
C GLY A 592 3.95 24.25 23.63
N SER A 593 3.93 23.14 24.39
CA SER A 593 4.71 22.95 25.61
C SER A 593 6.22 22.93 25.38
N GLN A 594 6.71 22.34 24.27
CA GLN A 594 8.15 22.31 23.96
C GLN A 594 8.70 23.67 23.49
N LYS A 595 7.91 24.51 22.82
CA LYS A 595 8.35 25.87 22.43
C LYS A 595 8.47 26.84 23.61
N GLY A 596 7.79 26.57 24.71
CA GLY A 596 7.89 27.37 25.94
C GLY A 596 9.13 27.10 26.79
N ALA A 597 9.77 25.92 26.63
CA ALA A 597 10.91 25.50 27.45
C ALA A 597 12.29 25.93 26.92
N THR A 598 12.40 26.52 25.73
CA THR A 598 13.66 26.92 25.08
C THR A 598 13.86 28.44 24.98
N ARG A 599 13.51 29.22 26.00
CA ARG A 599 14.03 30.57 26.18
C ARG A 599 14.97 30.57 27.39
N PRO A 600 16.29 30.44 27.22
CA PRO A 600 17.23 30.86 28.25
C PRO A 600 17.25 32.39 28.29
N ARG A 601 17.25 32.92 29.50
CA ARG A 601 17.51 34.32 29.81
C ARG A 601 18.95 34.70 29.41
#